data_89ad21e6125f5c549be26dedacb16106
#
_entry.id   89ad21e6125f5c549be26dedacb16106
#
_cell.length_a   1.000
_cell.length_b   1.000
_cell.length_c   1.000
_cell.angle_alpha   90.00
_cell.angle_beta   90.00
_cell.angle_gamma   90.00
#
_symmetry.space_group_name_H-M   'P 1'
#
loop_
_entity.id
_entity.type
_entity.pdbx_description
1 polymer ?
#
loop_
_entity_poly.entity_id
_entity_poly.type
_entity_poly.pdbx_seq_one_letter_code
_entity_poly.pdbx_strand_id
1 'polypeptide(L)'
;AQTKLEGYGGVAVLSLPAGTQVPGSDKTLPEQGVLLPESIDAADTVTLGGADFSVEGTVPETMYSHSEVVWASTESWQQISHAPEGVIGTAALYKYEVPGSVKVSTSFSGLAAYQSERGSLLTMQGFLYGISALVTVAFLTVWTIQRTRDLSILRALGATVRYLLRDALAQAAIILAAGTIAGAVVGWVLGALASGTVPFDVSLRTIAVPAVGIWALGMAGALIATRRVAKANPLDALGGNA
;
A
#
# COMPACT_ATOMS: atom_id res chain seq x y z
N ALA A 1 22.34 -6.95 -10.15
CA ALA A 1 22.69 -8.36 -9.86
C ALA A 1 22.53 -8.61 -8.38
N GLN A 2 22.28 -9.85 -7.98
CA GLN A 2 22.42 -10.31 -6.59
C GLN A 2 23.65 -11.20 -6.52
N THR A 3 24.53 -10.94 -5.56
CA THR A 3 25.76 -11.68 -5.37
C THR A 3 26.10 -11.78 -3.88
N LYS A 4 27.16 -12.51 -3.56
CA LYS A 4 27.66 -12.62 -2.20
C LYS A 4 28.83 -11.66 -2.01
N LEU A 5 28.78 -10.85 -0.99
CA LEU A 5 29.92 -10.12 -0.46
C LEU A 5 30.65 -11.03 0.54
N GLU A 6 31.93 -11.34 0.28
CA GLU A 6 32.69 -12.22 1.15
C GLU A 6 32.83 -11.62 2.55
N GLY A 7 32.62 -12.45 3.56
CA GLY A 7 32.64 -12.02 4.96
C GLY A 7 31.35 -11.37 5.48
N TYR A 8 30.41 -10.97 4.61
CA TYR A 8 29.18 -10.28 5.03
C TYR A 8 27.90 -11.09 4.71
N GLY A 9 27.66 -11.41 3.42
CA GLY A 9 26.44 -12.12 3.04
C GLY A 9 25.95 -11.77 1.65
N GLY A 10 24.64 -11.96 1.41
CA GLY A 10 24.00 -11.61 0.13
C GLY A 10 23.77 -10.11 0.00
N VAL A 11 24.23 -9.52 -1.09
CA VAL A 11 24.02 -8.11 -1.43
C VAL A 11 23.44 -7.96 -2.83
N ALA A 12 22.74 -6.86 -3.07
CA ALA A 12 22.26 -6.47 -4.38
C ALA A 12 23.25 -5.46 -4.99
N VAL A 13 23.71 -5.69 -6.20
CA VAL A 13 24.58 -4.74 -6.92
C VAL A 13 23.74 -4.01 -7.94
N LEU A 14 23.60 -2.70 -7.78
CA LEU A 14 22.97 -1.79 -8.73
C LEU A 14 24.04 -0.95 -9.42
N SER A 15 23.83 -0.65 -10.69
CA SER A 15 24.78 0.13 -11.47
C SER A 15 24.12 1.28 -12.23
N LEU A 16 24.89 2.34 -12.36
CA LEU A 16 24.62 3.48 -13.22
C LEU A 16 25.93 3.81 -13.98
N PRO A 17 25.90 4.61 -15.04
CA PRO A 17 27.12 5.08 -15.68
C PRO A 17 28.06 5.80 -14.70
N ALA A 18 29.35 5.61 -14.85
CA ALA A 18 30.35 6.30 -14.05
C ALA A 18 30.15 7.83 -14.08
N GLY A 19 30.45 8.52 -12.97
CA GLY A 19 30.18 9.95 -12.83
C GLY A 19 28.72 10.31 -12.55
N THR A 20 27.79 9.33 -12.54
CA THR A 20 26.39 9.58 -12.17
C THR A 20 26.26 9.66 -10.66
N GLN A 21 25.48 10.62 -10.17
CA GLN A 21 25.17 10.76 -8.75
C GLN A 21 24.32 9.58 -8.26
N VAL A 22 24.71 9.00 -7.13
CA VAL A 22 23.95 7.91 -6.49
C VAL A 22 22.64 8.46 -5.94
N PRO A 23 21.50 7.86 -6.22
CA PRO A 23 20.22 8.29 -5.68
C PRO A 23 20.23 8.34 -4.14
N GLY A 24 19.83 9.49 -3.59
CA GLY A 24 19.81 9.70 -2.12
C GLY A 24 21.17 10.03 -1.49
N SER A 25 22.22 10.25 -2.29
CA SER A 25 23.57 10.60 -1.82
C SER A 25 24.15 11.76 -2.64
N ASP A 26 25.11 12.47 -2.06
CA ASP A 26 25.90 13.48 -2.77
C ASP A 26 27.09 12.88 -3.52
N LYS A 27 27.33 11.58 -3.38
CA LYS A 27 28.45 10.89 -4.03
C LYS A 27 28.12 10.52 -5.45
N THR A 28 29.14 10.54 -6.30
CA THR A 28 29.10 10.06 -7.68
C THR A 28 29.77 8.70 -7.78
N LEU A 29 29.29 7.87 -8.71
CA LEU A 29 29.88 6.57 -8.99
C LEU A 29 31.27 6.69 -9.56
N PRO A 30 32.26 5.96 -9.03
CA PRO A 30 33.62 5.91 -9.57
C PRO A 30 33.64 5.19 -10.93
N GLU A 31 34.70 5.38 -11.70
CA GLU A 31 34.92 4.61 -12.93
C GLU A 31 35.17 3.13 -12.62
N GLN A 32 35.93 2.85 -11.58
CA GLN A 32 36.25 1.53 -11.07
C GLN A 32 35.96 1.46 -9.56
N GLY A 33 35.79 0.24 -9.05
CA GLY A 33 35.47 0.05 -7.64
C GLY A 33 33.97 0.11 -7.34
N VAL A 34 33.65 0.20 -6.06
CA VAL A 34 32.27 0.15 -5.55
C VAL A 34 32.07 1.15 -4.42
N LEU A 35 30.80 1.57 -4.21
CA LEU A 35 30.36 2.29 -3.03
C LEU A 35 29.52 1.36 -2.18
N LEU A 36 29.87 1.23 -0.91
CA LEU A 36 29.18 0.39 0.05
C LEU A 36 28.12 1.17 0.82
N PRO A 37 27.04 0.52 1.32
CA PRO A 37 26.17 1.14 2.31
C PRO A 37 26.92 1.37 3.63
N GLU A 38 26.55 2.42 4.38
CA GLU A 38 27.17 2.77 5.68
C GLU A 38 27.06 1.68 6.73
N SER A 39 26.12 0.74 6.58
CA SER A 39 25.92 -0.45 7.43
C SER A 39 27.01 -1.51 7.28
N ILE A 40 27.74 -1.50 6.16
CA ILE A 40 28.81 -2.47 5.89
C ILE A 40 30.15 -1.87 6.22
N ASP A 41 30.73 -2.31 7.33
CA ASP A 41 32.13 -1.99 7.69
C ASP A 41 33.06 -2.98 7.00
N ALA A 42 33.67 -2.56 5.91
CA ALA A 42 34.56 -3.39 5.11
C ALA A 42 35.92 -2.72 4.94
N ALA A 43 36.93 -3.53 4.65
CA ALA A 43 38.28 -3.09 4.28
C ALA A 43 38.26 -2.26 2.98
N ASP A 44 39.39 -1.66 2.63
CA ASP A 44 39.57 -0.89 1.39
C ASP A 44 39.30 -1.69 0.10
N THR A 45 39.21 -2.99 0.21
CA THR A 45 38.96 -3.92 -0.93
C THR A 45 37.91 -4.96 -0.51
N VAL A 46 36.98 -5.27 -1.41
CA VAL A 46 35.93 -6.27 -1.21
C VAL A 46 35.85 -7.21 -2.39
N THR A 47 35.53 -8.47 -2.13
CA THR A 47 35.32 -9.50 -3.17
C THR A 47 33.83 -9.63 -3.49
N LEU A 48 33.47 -9.36 -4.74
CA LEU A 48 32.10 -9.45 -5.28
C LEU A 48 32.13 -10.23 -6.61
N GLY A 49 31.26 -11.23 -6.75
CA GLY A 49 31.23 -12.06 -7.96
C GLY A 49 32.53 -12.80 -8.27
N GLY A 50 33.40 -13.01 -7.27
CA GLY A 50 34.70 -13.67 -7.44
C GLY A 50 35.82 -12.75 -7.94
N ALA A 51 35.61 -11.44 -7.99
CA ALA A 51 36.63 -10.44 -8.30
C ALA A 51 36.75 -9.41 -7.17
N ASP A 52 37.93 -8.83 -7.03
CA ASP A 52 38.25 -7.84 -6.00
C ASP A 52 38.01 -6.43 -6.53
N PHE A 53 37.35 -5.61 -5.74
CA PHE A 53 37.01 -4.21 -6.06
C PHE A 53 37.45 -3.29 -4.91
N SER A 54 38.03 -2.13 -5.27
CA SER A 54 38.30 -1.08 -4.30
C SER A 54 37.01 -0.45 -3.78
N VAL A 55 36.99 -0.15 -2.50
CA VAL A 55 35.90 0.59 -1.86
C VAL A 55 36.19 2.08 -1.93
N GLU A 56 35.49 2.79 -2.78
CA GLU A 56 35.71 4.24 -3.03
C GLU A 56 34.90 5.13 -2.07
N GLY A 57 34.17 4.52 -1.15
CA GLY A 57 33.45 5.19 -0.09
C GLY A 57 32.14 4.54 0.31
N THR A 58 31.40 5.23 1.19
CA THR A 58 30.12 4.77 1.69
C THR A 58 28.99 5.68 1.27
N VAL A 59 27.78 5.14 1.16
CA VAL A 59 26.54 5.85 0.82
C VAL A 59 25.44 5.47 1.79
N PRO A 60 24.37 6.29 1.91
CA PRO A 60 23.22 5.93 2.73
C PRO A 60 22.64 4.55 2.38
N GLU A 61 22.19 3.86 3.39
CA GLU A 61 21.62 2.52 3.24
C GLU A 61 20.43 2.52 2.28
N THR A 62 20.47 1.62 1.33
CA THR A 62 19.39 1.38 0.37
C THR A 62 19.17 -0.13 0.28
N MET A 63 17.92 -0.56 0.26
CA MET A 63 17.55 -1.97 0.20
C MET A 63 16.91 -2.32 -1.14
N TYR A 64 17.28 -3.47 -1.67
CA TYR A 64 16.65 -4.08 -2.83
C TYR A 64 16.36 -5.56 -2.54
N SER A 65 15.08 -5.94 -2.55
CA SER A 65 14.64 -7.31 -2.29
C SER A 65 15.23 -7.91 -1.00
N HIS A 66 15.19 -7.15 0.09
CA HIS A 66 15.73 -7.50 1.42
C HIS A 66 17.26 -7.67 1.48
N SER A 67 17.98 -7.21 0.46
CA SER A 67 19.45 -7.17 0.45
C SER A 67 19.93 -5.74 0.40
N GLU A 68 21.01 -5.43 1.11
CA GLU A 68 21.66 -4.14 1.03
C GLU A 68 22.25 -3.89 -0.35
N VAL A 69 22.19 -2.63 -0.79
CA VAL A 69 22.63 -2.26 -2.13
C VAL A 69 24.07 -1.77 -2.10
N VAL A 70 24.89 -2.43 -2.88
CA VAL A 70 26.21 -1.97 -3.28
C VAL A 70 26.09 -1.26 -4.64
N TRP A 71 26.62 -0.07 -4.76
CA TRP A 71 26.59 0.70 -5.99
C TRP A 71 27.90 0.54 -6.76
N ALA A 72 27.79 0.29 -8.06
CA ALA A 72 28.92 0.07 -8.93
C ALA A 72 28.77 0.83 -10.27
N SER A 73 29.85 1.12 -10.95
CA SER A 73 29.80 1.57 -12.34
C SER A 73 29.28 0.45 -13.24
N THR A 74 28.87 0.79 -14.45
CA THR A 74 28.46 -0.19 -15.47
C THR A 74 29.54 -1.25 -15.71
N GLU A 75 30.80 -0.84 -15.77
CA GLU A 75 31.95 -1.71 -16.01
C GLU A 75 32.18 -2.68 -14.84
N SER A 76 32.21 -2.16 -13.61
CA SER A 76 32.34 -3.00 -12.41
C SER A 76 31.15 -3.97 -12.30
N TRP A 77 29.93 -3.51 -12.60
CA TRP A 77 28.74 -4.36 -12.59
C TRP A 77 28.82 -5.50 -13.61
N GLN A 78 29.33 -5.24 -14.82
CA GLN A 78 29.53 -6.30 -15.83
C GLN A 78 30.43 -7.41 -15.33
N GLN A 79 31.53 -7.05 -14.65
CA GLN A 79 32.45 -8.02 -14.05
C GLN A 79 31.78 -8.81 -12.91
N ILE A 80 31.11 -8.10 -11.98
CA ILE A 80 30.43 -8.70 -10.83
C ILE A 80 29.31 -9.66 -11.27
N SER A 81 28.53 -9.25 -12.30
CA SER A 81 27.37 -10.02 -12.76
C SER A 81 27.72 -11.09 -13.81
N HIS A 82 28.97 -11.16 -14.26
CA HIS A 82 29.39 -11.99 -15.39
C HIS A 82 28.51 -11.79 -16.63
N ALA A 83 28.11 -10.52 -16.88
CA ALA A 83 27.24 -10.19 -17.99
C ALA A 83 27.93 -10.51 -19.33
N PRO A 84 27.18 -11.00 -20.34
CA PRO A 84 27.74 -11.20 -21.69
C PRO A 84 28.29 -9.89 -22.30
N GLU A 85 29.26 -10.00 -23.21
CA GLU A 85 29.77 -8.85 -23.92
C GLU A 85 28.66 -8.03 -24.60
N GLY A 86 28.72 -6.70 -24.46
CA GLY A 86 27.73 -5.79 -25.00
C GLY A 86 26.49 -5.55 -24.14
N VAL A 87 26.29 -6.29 -23.04
CA VAL A 87 25.23 -6.03 -22.09
C VAL A 87 25.69 -4.97 -21.11
N ILE A 88 25.22 -3.74 -21.26
CA ILE A 88 25.59 -2.60 -20.42
C ILE A 88 24.60 -2.32 -19.27
N GLY A 89 23.52 -3.09 -19.18
CA GLY A 89 22.50 -2.94 -18.14
C GLY A 89 21.27 -3.81 -18.38
N THR A 90 20.40 -3.89 -17.41
CA THR A 90 19.16 -4.69 -17.48
C THR A 90 17.93 -3.84 -17.80
N ALA A 91 18.02 -2.52 -17.69
CA ALA A 91 16.94 -1.60 -18.00
C ALA A 91 17.50 -0.26 -18.50
N ALA A 92 16.82 0.34 -19.47
CA ALA A 92 17.09 1.70 -19.91
C ALA A 92 16.06 2.65 -19.30
N LEU A 93 16.53 3.69 -18.59
CA LEU A 93 15.69 4.72 -17.97
C LEU A 93 15.70 5.98 -18.84
N TYR A 94 14.54 6.44 -19.22
CA TYR A 94 14.35 7.65 -20.01
C TYR A 94 13.62 8.73 -19.20
N LYS A 95 14.05 9.99 -19.38
CA LYS A 95 13.34 11.15 -18.79
C LYS A 95 12.05 11.51 -19.52
N TYR A 96 11.87 11.01 -20.75
CA TYR A 96 10.74 11.31 -21.64
C TYR A 96 10.11 10.00 -22.12
N GLU A 97 8.89 10.08 -22.64
CA GLU A 97 8.25 8.95 -23.31
C GLU A 97 9.00 8.63 -24.61
N VAL A 98 9.44 7.38 -24.74
CA VAL A 98 10.09 6.84 -25.94
C VAL A 98 9.22 5.71 -26.48
N PRO A 99 9.04 5.58 -27.81
CA PRO A 99 8.28 4.45 -28.38
C PRO A 99 8.81 3.11 -27.86
N GLY A 100 7.89 2.29 -27.32
CA GLY A 100 8.24 1.01 -26.70
C GLY A 100 8.62 1.08 -25.22
N SER A 101 8.76 2.27 -24.62
CA SER A 101 8.96 2.41 -23.18
C SER A 101 7.65 2.25 -22.42
N VAL A 102 7.74 1.80 -21.16
CA VAL A 102 6.62 1.71 -20.23
C VAL A 102 6.87 2.61 -19.03
N LYS A 103 5.81 3.12 -18.43
CA LYS A 103 5.94 3.91 -17.19
C LYS A 103 6.56 3.07 -16.08
N VAL A 104 7.44 3.67 -15.28
CA VAL A 104 8.11 2.99 -14.14
C VAL A 104 7.11 2.29 -13.22
N SER A 105 5.96 2.93 -12.94
CA SER A 105 4.90 2.31 -12.14
C SER A 105 4.29 1.04 -12.78
N THR A 106 4.31 0.94 -14.10
CA THR A 106 3.83 -0.22 -14.84
C THR A 106 4.90 -1.32 -14.89
N SER A 107 6.19 -0.94 -14.97
CA SER A 107 7.29 -1.91 -15.03
C SER A 107 7.41 -2.74 -13.75
N PHE A 108 6.98 -2.22 -12.58
CA PHE A 108 6.93 -3.00 -11.34
C PHE A 108 6.07 -4.25 -11.46
N SER A 109 5.02 -4.22 -12.28
CA SER A 109 4.19 -5.41 -12.54
C SER A 109 4.93 -6.53 -13.29
N GLY A 110 6.11 -6.28 -13.85
CA GLY A 110 7.00 -7.30 -14.43
C GLY A 110 7.83 -8.05 -13.37
N LEU A 111 7.91 -7.54 -12.14
CA LEU A 111 8.69 -8.15 -11.06
C LEU A 111 7.82 -9.19 -10.33
N ALA A 112 8.22 -10.47 -10.35
CA ALA A 112 7.46 -11.56 -9.72
C ALA A 112 7.24 -11.34 -8.21
N ALA A 113 8.27 -10.84 -7.50
CA ALA A 113 8.17 -10.50 -6.07
C ALA A 113 7.10 -9.42 -5.83
N TYR A 114 7.11 -8.34 -6.60
CA TYR A 114 6.12 -7.26 -6.49
C TYR A 114 4.69 -7.75 -6.77
N GLN A 115 4.50 -8.62 -7.78
CA GLN A 115 3.18 -9.20 -8.07
C GLN A 115 2.67 -10.05 -6.91
N SER A 116 3.53 -10.90 -6.33
CA SER A 116 3.18 -11.77 -5.20
C SER A 116 2.81 -10.95 -3.96
N GLU A 117 3.64 -10.00 -3.59
CA GLU A 117 3.38 -9.11 -2.44
C GLU A 117 2.12 -8.28 -2.65
N ARG A 118 1.97 -7.66 -3.80
CA ARG A 118 0.78 -6.89 -4.14
C ARG A 118 -0.48 -7.73 -4.13
N GLY A 119 -0.42 -8.98 -4.64
CA GLY A 119 -1.54 -9.93 -4.61
C GLY A 119 -1.97 -10.23 -3.18
N SER A 120 -1.02 -10.52 -2.29
CA SER A 120 -1.28 -10.77 -0.87
C SER A 120 -1.88 -9.55 -0.17
N LEU A 121 -1.31 -8.36 -0.38
CA LEU A 121 -1.80 -7.11 0.21
C LEU A 121 -3.22 -6.76 -0.27
N LEU A 122 -3.51 -6.92 -1.58
CA LEU A 122 -4.85 -6.68 -2.13
C LEU A 122 -5.87 -7.68 -1.58
N THR A 123 -5.47 -8.93 -1.37
CA THR A 123 -6.33 -9.95 -0.77
C THR A 123 -6.64 -9.60 0.69
N MET A 124 -5.64 -9.26 1.50
CA MET A 124 -5.83 -8.80 2.87
C MET A 124 -6.74 -7.57 2.94
N GLN A 125 -6.50 -6.59 2.07
CA GLN A 125 -7.32 -5.38 1.99
C GLN A 125 -8.77 -5.71 1.60
N GLY A 126 -8.98 -6.63 0.66
CA GLY A 126 -10.30 -7.12 0.27
C GLY A 126 -11.05 -7.77 1.43
N PHE A 127 -10.38 -8.62 2.22
CA PHE A 127 -10.96 -9.20 3.42
C PHE A 127 -11.30 -8.15 4.48
N LEU A 128 -10.43 -7.18 4.72
CA LEU A 128 -10.69 -6.07 5.66
C LEU A 128 -11.93 -5.26 5.25
N TYR A 129 -12.08 -4.94 3.97
CA TYR A 129 -13.28 -4.29 3.46
C TYR A 129 -14.52 -5.17 3.60
N GLY A 130 -14.42 -6.47 3.32
CA GLY A 130 -15.50 -7.43 3.49
C GLY A 130 -15.97 -7.53 4.94
N ILE A 131 -15.05 -7.66 5.88
CA ILE A 131 -15.35 -7.70 7.32
C ILE A 131 -15.96 -6.37 7.77
N SER A 132 -15.40 -5.23 7.37
CA SER A 132 -15.93 -3.90 7.71
C SER A 132 -17.36 -3.71 7.18
N ALA A 133 -17.64 -4.16 5.95
CA ALA A 133 -18.99 -4.11 5.39
C ALA A 133 -19.95 -5.01 6.18
N LEU A 134 -19.54 -6.23 6.51
CA LEU A 134 -20.36 -7.17 7.28
C LEU A 134 -20.72 -6.61 8.66
N VAL A 135 -19.73 -6.11 9.40
CA VAL A 135 -19.94 -5.50 10.73
C VAL A 135 -20.86 -4.29 10.63
N THR A 136 -20.66 -3.44 9.63
CA THR A 136 -21.52 -2.25 9.40
C THR A 136 -22.97 -2.66 9.11
N VAL A 137 -23.19 -3.63 8.23
CA VAL A 137 -24.54 -4.13 7.91
C VAL A 137 -25.21 -4.74 9.14
N ALA A 138 -24.47 -5.55 9.91
CA ALA A 138 -24.99 -6.14 11.14
C ALA A 138 -25.40 -5.06 12.15
N PHE A 139 -24.51 -4.09 12.42
CA PHE A 139 -24.79 -2.99 13.33
C PHE A 139 -26.00 -2.15 12.89
N LEU A 140 -26.06 -1.75 11.64
CA LEU A 140 -27.16 -0.95 11.11
C LEU A 140 -28.49 -1.74 11.08
N THR A 141 -28.44 -3.05 10.90
CA THR A 141 -29.62 -3.92 10.98
C THR A 141 -30.16 -3.93 12.40
N VAL A 142 -29.32 -4.18 13.40
CA VAL A 142 -29.71 -4.13 14.83
C VAL A 142 -30.25 -2.74 15.20
N TRP A 143 -29.54 -1.69 14.80
CA TRP A 143 -29.98 -0.31 15.01
C TRP A 143 -31.36 -0.02 14.41
N THR A 144 -31.61 -0.50 13.19
CA THR A 144 -32.90 -0.30 12.52
C THR A 144 -34.02 -1.08 13.24
N ILE A 145 -33.74 -2.32 13.67
CA ILE A 145 -34.71 -3.14 14.43
C ILE A 145 -35.09 -2.44 15.74
N GLN A 146 -34.14 -1.91 16.49
CA GLN A 146 -34.39 -1.20 17.75
C GLN A 146 -35.31 0.03 17.56
N ARG A 147 -35.27 0.66 16.38
CA ARG A 147 -36.08 1.84 16.04
C ARG A 147 -37.38 1.52 15.30
N THR A 148 -37.68 0.24 15.09
CA THR A 148 -38.89 -0.20 14.34
C THR A 148 -40.16 0.38 14.94
N ARG A 149 -40.25 0.47 16.26
CA ARG A 149 -41.40 1.03 16.96
C ARG A 149 -41.60 2.52 16.65
N ASP A 150 -40.52 3.31 16.68
CA ASP A 150 -40.56 4.75 16.39
C ASP A 150 -40.93 5.00 14.92
N LEU A 151 -40.35 4.20 14.03
CA LEU A 151 -40.66 4.25 12.60
C LEU A 151 -42.12 3.88 12.32
N SER A 152 -42.70 2.93 13.04
CA SER A 152 -44.11 2.52 12.94
C SER A 152 -45.06 3.65 13.40
N ILE A 153 -44.72 4.36 14.48
CA ILE A 153 -45.48 5.52 14.95
C ILE A 153 -45.46 6.64 13.91
N LEU A 154 -44.29 6.98 13.38
CA LEU A 154 -44.17 8.00 12.35
C LEU A 154 -44.97 7.62 11.07
N ARG A 155 -45.00 6.34 10.73
CA ARG A 155 -45.79 5.86 9.60
C ARG A 155 -47.29 5.96 9.85
N ALA A 156 -47.74 5.67 11.06
CA ALA A 156 -49.14 5.86 11.47
C ALA A 156 -49.57 7.33 11.46
N LEU A 157 -48.63 8.25 11.71
CA LEU A 157 -48.85 9.70 11.61
C LEU A 157 -48.77 10.22 10.15
N GLY A 158 -48.61 9.33 9.17
CA GLY A 158 -48.65 9.70 7.75
C GLY A 158 -47.29 9.92 7.08
N ALA A 159 -46.16 9.55 7.75
CA ALA A 159 -44.86 9.64 7.12
C ALA A 159 -44.74 8.67 5.94
N THR A 160 -44.22 9.16 4.80
CA THR A 160 -44.00 8.33 3.62
C THR A 160 -42.79 7.41 3.83
N VAL A 161 -42.81 6.22 3.22
CA VAL A 161 -41.68 5.26 3.22
C VAL A 161 -40.41 5.93 2.72
N ARG A 162 -40.53 6.82 1.71
CA ARG A 162 -39.38 7.55 1.13
C ARG A 162 -38.74 8.50 2.16
N TYR A 163 -39.57 9.17 2.97
CA TYR A 163 -39.09 10.04 4.04
C TYR A 163 -38.30 9.24 5.08
N LEU A 164 -38.87 8.12 5.57
CA LEU A 164 -38.24 7.24 6.57
C LEU A 164 -36.92 6.63 6.07
N LEU A 165 -36.89 6.22 4.80
CA LEU A 165 -35.65 5.73 4.17
C LEU A 165 -34.57 6.81 4.11
N ARG A 166 -34.94 8.02 3.71
CA ARG A 166 -34.00 9.14 3.62
C ARG A 166 -33.45 9.54 4.99
N ASP A 167 -34.30 9.57 6.00
CA ASP A 167 -33.92 9.87 7.37
C ASP A 167 -32.93 8.79 7.91
N ALA A 168 -33.26 7.50 7.75
CA ALA A 168 -32.40 6.41 8.18
C ALA A 168 -31.03 6.43 7.45
N LEU A 169 -31.01 6.69 6.15
CA LEU A 169 -29.78 6.79 5.39
C LEU A 169 -28.95 8.02 5.77
N ALA A 170 -29.60 9.16 6.08
CA ALA A 170 -28.88 10.35 6.54
C ALA A 170 -28.21 10.09 7.89
N GLN A 171 -28.88 9.45 8.81
CA GLN A 171 -28.31 9.06 10.11
C GLN A 171 -27.17 8.05 9.94
N ALA A 172 -27.35 7.03 9.11
CA ALA A 172 -26.28 6.08 8.79
C ALA A 172 -25.06 6.80 8.19
N ALA A 173 -25.26 7.75 7.27
CA ALA A 173 -24.20 8.54 6.68
C ALA A 173 -23.38 9.34 7.71
N ILE A 174 -24.06 9.96 8.66
CA ILE A 174 -23.40 10.73 9.73
C ILE A 174 -22.61 9.82 10.66
N ILE A 175 -23.19 8.69 11.11
CA ILE A 175 -22.52 7.74 12.00
C ILE A 175 -21.30 7.13 11.30
N LEU A 176 -21.45 6.70 10.04
CA LEU A 176 -20.36 6.16 9.25
C LEU A 176 -19.27 7.20 8.98
N ALA A 177 -19.64 8.45 8.71
CA ALA A 177 -18.67 9.53 8.52
C ALA A 177 -17.87 9.78 9.82
N ALA A 178 -18.55 9.88 10.96
CA ALA A 178 -17.89 10.05 12.24
C ALA A 178 -16.92 8.89 12.57
N GLY A 179 -17.36 7.64 12.35
CA GLY A 179 -16.53 6.45 12.57
C GLY A 179 -15.34 6.37 11.62
N THR A 180 -15.53 6.65 10.33
CA THR A 180 -14.44 6.63 9.35
C THR A 180 -13.44 7.76 9.55
N ILE A 181 -13.90 8.95 9.94
CA ILE A 181 -13.00 10.08 10.29
C ILE A 181 -12.19 9.73 11.55
N ALA A 182 -12.83 9.22 12.60
CA ALA A 182 -12.13 8.79 13.81
C ALA A 182 -11.09 7.70 13.50
N GLY A 183 -11.47 6.68 12.72
CA GLY A 183 -10.55 5.63 12.26
C GLY A 183 -9.39 6.17 11.41
N ALA A 184 -9.67 7.12 10.52
CA ALA A 184 -8.65 7.75 9.70
C ALA A 184 -7.64 8.56 10.55
N VAL A 185 -8.11 9.28 11.57
CA VAL A 185 -7.25 10.02 12.51
C VAL A 185 -6.37 9.04 13.31
N VAL A 186 -6.93 7.97 13.84
CA VAL A 186 -6.16 6.95 14.56
C VAL A 186 -5.13 6.30 13.62
N GLY A 187 -5.53 5.94 12.41
CA GLY A 187 -4.62 5.38 11.41
C GLY A 187 -3.49 6.34 11.02
N TRP A 188 -3.80 7.63 10.91
CA TRP A 188 -2.79 8.66 10.65
C TRP A 188 -1.78 8.79 11.80
N VAL A 189 -2.27 8.85 13.04
CA VAL A 189 -1.40 8.94 14.23
C VAL A 189 -0.49 7.71 14.36
N LEU A 190 -1.05 6.51 14.22
CA LEU A 190 -0.27 5.27 14.27
C LEU A 190 0.74 5.18 13.12
N GLY A 191 0.35 5.58 11.92
CA GLY A 191 1.24 5.64 10.76
C GLY A 191 2.39 6.64 10.96
N ALA A 192 2.09 7.82 11.51
CA ALA A 192 3.10 8.82 11.83
C ALA A 192 4.10 8.33 12.90
N LEU A 193 3.63 7.59 13.90
CA LEU A 193 4.51 6.99 14.91
C LEU A 193 5.38 5.86 14.32
N ALA A 194 4.85 5.10 13.37
CA ALA A 194 5.57 4.00 12.74
C ALA A 194 6.58 4.47 11.68
N SER A 195 6.40 5.65 11.08
CA SER A 195 7.24 6.16 10.00
C SER A 195 8.71 6.40 10.40
N GLY A 196 9.00 6.46 11.71
CA GLY A 196 10.38 6.53 12.22
C GLY A 196 11.13 5.19 12.27
N THR A 197 10.41 4.06 12.12
CA THR A 197 10.99 2.71 12.24
C THR A 197 10.78 1.84 10.99
N VAL A 198 9.80 2.20 10.17
CA VAL A 198 9.45 1.48 8.94
C VAL A 198 9.27 2.52 7.82
N PRO A 199 9.71 2.26 6.58
CA PRO A 199 9.47 3.16 5.44
C PRO A 199 7.96 3.19 5.11
N PHE A 200 7.21 3.98 5.86
CA PHE A 200 5.78 4.16 5.75
C PHE A 200 5.46 5.55 5.19
N ASP A 201 4.86 5.61 4.01
CA ASP A 201 4.43 6.87 3.40
C ASP A 201 3.07 7.31 3.96
N VAL A 202 3.11 8.28 4.89
CA VAL A 202 1.93 8.92 5.48
C VAL A 202 1.45 10.03 4.56
N SER A 203 0.78 9.67 3.48
CA SER A 203 0.15 10.63 2.59
C SER A 203 -1.36 10.73 2.84
N LEU A 204 -1.93 11.90 2.52
CA LEU A 204 -3.38 12.09 2.58
C LEU A 204 -4.12 11.04 1.72
N ARG A 205 -3.53 10.63 0.61
CA ARG A 205 -4.10 9.64 -0.29
C ARG A 205 -4.14 8.25 0.33
N THR A 206 -3.10 7.85 1.06
CA THR A 206 -3.00 6.54 1.72
C THR A 206 -4.08 6.35 2.77
N ILE A 207 -4.54 7.44 3.40
CA ILE A 207 -5.55 7.41 4.46
C ILE A 207 -6.95 7.67 3.90
N ALA A 208 -7.11 8.68 3.03
CA ALA A 208 -8.42 9.09 2.55
C ALA A 208 -9.07 8.05 1.63
N VAL A 209 -8.29 7.37 0.78
CA VAL A 209 -8.85 6.37 -0.16
C VAL A 209 -9.50 5.20 0.58
N PRO A 210 -8.86 4.54 1.57
CA PRO A 210 -9.51 3.50 2.37
C PRO A 210 -10.71 4.03 3.17
N ALA A 211 -10.60 5.21 3.77
CA ALA A 211 -11.68 5.80 4.57
C ALA A 211 -12.95 6.04 3.71
N VAL A 212 -12.80 6.64 2.53
CA VAL A 212 -13.90 6.83 1.58
C VAL A 212 -14.44 5.49 1.09
N GLY A 213 -13.57 4.51 0.83
CA GLY A 213 -13.97 3.16 0.43
C GLY A 213 -14.84 2.48 1.49
N ILE A 214 -14.44 2.51 2.75
CA ILE A 214 -15.21 1.95 3.89
C ILE A 214 -16.53 2.68 4.06
N TRP A 215 -16.53 4.01 4.01
CA TRP A 215 -17.75 4.80 4.08
C TRP A 215 -18.74 4.46 2.97
N ALA A 216 -18.27 4.37 1.73
CA ALA A 216 -19.11 4.04 0.58
C ALA A 216 -19.69 2.62 0.66
N LEU A 217 -18.88 1.62 1.08
CA LEU A 217 -19.33 0.26 1.33
C LEU A 217 -20.35 0.19 2.48
N GLY A 218 -20.11 0.94 3.55
CA GLY A 218 -21.04 1.08 4.67
C GLY A 218 -22.38 1.67 4.22
N MET A 219 -22.37 2.71 3.38
CA MET A 219 -23.58 3.31 2.82
C MET A 219 -24.33 2.35 1.90
N ALA A 220 -23.63 1.56 1.08
CA ALA A 220 -24.26 0.51 0.26
C ALA A 220 -24.92 -0.55 1.16
N GLY A 221 -24.25 -0.98 2.22
CA GLY A 221 -24.81 -1.89 3.23
C GLY A 221 -26.03 -1.31 3.94
N ALA A 222 -25.97 -0.05 4.35
CA ALA A 222 -27.10 0.68 4.96
C ALA A 222 -28.32 0.73 4.01
N LEU A 223 -28.09 0.99 2.74
CA LEU A 223 -29.15 1.01 1.74
C LEU A 223 -29.83 -0.36 1.57
N ILE A 224 -29.05 -1.44 1.57
CA ILE A 224 -29.57 -2.80 1.47
C ILE A 224 -30.38 -3.17 2.74
N ALA A 225 -29.82 -2.89 3.93
CA ALA A 225 -30.48 -3.16 5.20
C ALA A 225 -31.80 -2.41 5.32
N THR A 226 -31.80 -1.12 5.04
CA THR A 226 -32.99 -0.25 5.17
C THR A 226 -34.10 -0.65 4.17
N ARG A 227 -33.74 -1.04 2.95
CA ARG A 227 -34.72 -1.52 1.94
C ARG A 227 -35.39 -2.82 2.37
N ARG A 228 -34.70 -3.72 3.06
CA ARG A 228 -35.31 -4.96 3.59
C ARG A 228 -36.35 -4.67 4.68
N VAL A 229 -36.02 -3.76 5.60
CA VAL A 229 -36.93 -3.36 6.69
C VAL A 229 -38.15 -2.60 6.17
N ALA A 230 -37.97 -1.75 5.18
CA ALA A 230 -39.09 -1.00 4.57
C ALA A 230 -40.12 -1.89 3.84
N LYS A 231 -39.74 -3.11 3.46
CA LYS A 231 -40.62 -4.11 2.86
C LYS A 231 -41.31 -5.02 3.89
N ALA A 232 -40.88 -4.99 5.17
CA ALA A 232 -41.54 -5.74 6.24
C ALA A 232 -42.96 -5.20 6.46
N ASN A 233 -43.93 -6.10 6.50
CA ASN A 233 -45.34 -5.74 6.63
C ASN A 233 -45.62 -5.23 8.06
N PRO A 234 -46.13 -3.98 8.27
CA PRO A 234 -46.38 -3.49 9.60
C PRO A 234 -47.42 -4.31 10.41
N LEU A 235 -48.22 -5.11 9.73
CA LEU A 235 -49.21 -6.00 10.39
C LEU A 235 -48.54 -7.18 11.10
N ASP A 236 -47.38 -7.64 10.64
CA ASP A 236 -46.63 -8.74 11.30
C ASP A 236 -45.99 -8.27 12.63
N ALA A 237 -45.73 -6.97 12.75
CA ALA A 237 -45.21 -6.35 13.99
C ALA A 237 -46.28 -6.07 15.03
N LEU A 238 -47.54 -6.02 14.65
CA LEU A 238 -48.69 -5.80 15.53
C LEU A 238 -49.43 -7.09 15.89
N GLY A 239 -49.23 -8.18 15.12
CA GLY A 239 -49.90 -9.46 15.26
C GLY A 239 -49.09 -10.57 15.96
N GLY A 240 -47.89 -10.30 16.42
CA GLY A 240 -46.95 -11.29 16.93
C GLY A 240 -47.12 -11.71 18.39
N ASN A 241 -48.32 -11.68 18.98
CA ASN A 241 -48.66 -12.36 20.22
C ASN A 241 -50.15 -12.76 20.19
N ALA A 242 -50.46 -13.81 19.54
CA ALA A 242 -51.65 -14.62 19.81
C ALA A 242 -51.22 -16.09 19.74
#